data_d40bf3cd9649ff8a099c55fa69e118f3
#
_entry.id   d40bf3cd9649ff8a099c55fa69e118f3
#
_cell.length_a   1.000
_cell.length_b   1.000
_cell.length_c   1.000
_cell.angle_alpha   90.00
_cell.angle_beta   90.00
_cell.angle_gamma   90.00
#
_symmetry.space_group_name_H-M   'P 1'
#
loop_
_entity.id
_entity.type
_entity.pdbx_description
1 polymer ?
#
loop_
_entity_poly.entity_id
_entity_poly.type
_entity_poly.pdbx_seq_one_letter_code
_entity_poly.pdbx_strand_id
1 'polypeptide(L)'
;EGVDESDVVKTDGKYIYMVEDGQISITDISNGKPGEETLFRPDFEVPSDTVEELYISDGKMLIISNHAGDKDETICYSYDIADPTKPVLIGKARQDGFYNTSRKIGNTVYVFSDTYIKTSDMNKNVALQEDNLEKWVPQVNGKVISYDCFYIGEDTYSGTVISSFDVDKPDKTIDAKCIMNNSGEVYVSGNAMYLYHSDWSASRELTKISKISFEDGVMKTGETTSVNGYLNDK
;
A
#
# COMPACT_ATOMS: atom_id res chain seq x y z
N GLU A 1 16.00 9.26 7.57
CA GLU A 1 15.36 10.05 8.63
C GLU A 1 14.07 10.65 8.07
N GLY A 2 12.92 10.46 8.74
CA GLY A 2 11.63 11.01 8.31
C GLY A 2 10.73 10.09 7.48
N VAL A 3 11.15 8.87 7.15
CA VAL A 3 10.31 7.83 6.55
C VAL A 3 9.96 6.83 7.64
N ASP A 4 8.65 6.64 7.90
CA ASP A 4 8.14 5.63 8.84
C ASP A 4 7.65 4.41 8.04
N GLU A 5 7.89 3.23 8.57
CA GLU A 5 7.41 1.96 8.03
C GLU A 5 6.26 1.45 8.90
N SER A 6 5.28 0.81 8.27
CA SER A 6 4.25 0.05 8.99
C SER A 6 4.88 -1.16 9.69
N ASP A 7 4.20 -1.69 10.69
CA ASP A 7 4.63 -2.88 11.41
C ASP A 7 3.41 -3.56 12.05
N VAL A 8 3.59 -4.79 12.50
CA VAL A 8 2.60 -5.53 13.29
C VAL A 8 2.56 -5.09 14.76
N VAL A 9 3.57 -4.34 15.23
CA VAL A 9 3.65 -3.77 16.59
C VAL A 9 4.14 -2.33 16.52
N LYS A 10 3.37 -1.42 17.10
CA LYS A 10 3.74 0.00 17.25
C LYS A 10 3.46 0.49 18.68
N THR A 11 4.08 1.61 19.03
CA THR A 11 3.85 2.27 20.34
C THR A 11 3.88 3.79 20.20
N ASP A 12 3.07 4.46 21.00
CA ASP A 12 3.12 5.91 21.21
C ASP A 12 3.84 6.30 22.51
N GLY A 13 4.43 5.30 23.20
CA GLY A 13 5.13 5.47 24.48
C GLY A 13 4.21 5.34 25.70
N LYS A 14 2.88 5.29 25.53
CA LYS A 14 1.89 5.05 26.59
C LYS A 14 1.11 3.77 26.37
N TYR A 15 0.92 3.40 25.11
CA TYR A 15 0.24 2.18 24.68
C TYR A 15 1.11 1.39 23.71
N ILE A 16 0.95 0.09 23.73
CA ILE A 16 1.42 -0.83 22.70
C ILE A 16 0.20 -1.23 21.87
N TYR A 17 0.34 -1.14 20.56
CA TYR A 17 -0.66 -1.57 19.57
C TYR A 17 -0.08 -2.75 18.81
N MET A 18 -0.77 -3.88 18.83
CA MET A 18 -0.27 -5.12 18.23
C MET A 18 -1.36 -5.77 17.37
N VAL A 19 -0.99 -6.23 16.20
CA VAL A 19 -1.86 -7.06 15.35
C VAL A 19 -1.93 -8.46 15.94
N GLU A 20 -3.12 -8.92 16.30
CA GLU A 20 -3.36 -10.23 16.89
C GLU A 20 -4.69 -10.80 16.38
N ASP A 21 -4.63 -11.95 15.72
CA ASP A 21 -5.82 -12.68 15.22
C ASP A 21 -6.82 -11.80 14.43
N GLY A 22 -6.31 -10.90 13.57
CA GLY A 22 -7.13 -9.99 12.75
C GLY A 22 -7.77 -8.85 13.53
N GLN A 23 -7.28 -8.57 14.72
CA GLN A 23 -7.68 -7.46 15.58
C GLN A 23 -6.44 -6.65 16.00
N ILE A 24 -6.68 -5.53 16.67
CA ILE A 24 -5.62 -4.75 17.31
C ILE A 24 -5.76 -4.90 18.81
N SER A 25 -4.75 -5.49 19.45
CA SER A 25 -4.58 -5.44 20.90
C SER A 25 -3.95 -4.10 21.29
N ILE A 26 -4.59 -3.37 22.18
CA ILE A 26 -4.15 -2.05 22.67
C ILE A 26 -3.92 -2.19 24.17
N THR A 27 -2.65 -2.20 24.59
CA THR A 27 -2.25 -2.40 25.99
C THR A 27 -1.68 -1.11 26.59
N ASP A 28 -2.25 -0.66 27.70
CA ASP A 28 -1.72 0.48 28.46
C ASP A 28 -0.40 0.09 29.15
N ILE A 29 0.66 0.87 28.88
CA ILE A 29 1.99 0.73 29.50
C ILE A 29 2.43 2.01 30.23
N SER A 30 1.54 2.96 30.42
CA SER A 30 1.84 4.29 30.98
C SER A 30 2.48 4.22 32.38
N ASN A 31 2.22 3.16 33.13
CA ASN A 31 2.77 2.93 34.48
C ASN A 31 4.04 2.04 34.46
N GLY A 32 4.65 1.81 33.30
CA GLY A 32 5.86 0.99 33.15
C GLY A 32 5.63 -0.51 33.33
N LYS A 33 4.38 -0.95 33.33
CA LYS A 33 3.96 -2.36 33.37
C LYS A 33 2.74 -2.53 32.45
N PRO A 34 2.55 -3.71 31.86
CA PRO A 34 1.31 -4.00 31.13
C PRO A 34 0.10 -3.79 32.06
N GLY A 35 -0.81 -2.96 31.63
CA GLY A 35 -2.07 -2.64 32.31
C GLY A 35 -3.27 -3.28 31.64
N GLU A 36 -4.36 -2.52 31.50
CA GLU A 36 -5.56 -2.98 30.86
C GLU A 36 -5.34 -3.14 29.35
N GLU A 37 -5.86 -4.22 28.79
CA GLU A 37 -5.87 -4.52 27.37
C GLU A 37 -7.25 -4.25 26.79
N THR A 38 -7.29 -3.59 25.65
CA THR A 38 -8.48 -3.40 24.84
C THR A 38 -8.28 -4.09 23.48
N LEU A 39 -9.22 -4.98 23.11
CA LEU A 39 -9.24 -5.57 21.77
C LEU A 39 -10.13 -4.73 20.86
N PHE A 40 -9.54 -4.24 19.80
CA PHE A 40 -10.23 -3.43 18.79
C PHE A 40 -10.25 -4.17 17.45
N ARG A 41 -11.44 -4.36 16.89
CA ARG A 41 -11.64 -4.89 15.54
C ARG A 41 -12.09 -3.77 14.62
N PRO A 42 -11.38 -3.54 13.50
CA PRO A 42 -11.84 -2.59 12.48
C PRO A 42 -13.20 -2.99 11.89
N ASP A 43 -13.95 -2.00 11.40
CA ASP A 43 -15.21 -2.22 10.68
C ASP A 43 -14.91 -2.76 9.27
N PHE A 44 -14.45 -4.01 9.21
CA PHE A 44 -14.18 -4.70 7.96
C PHE A 44 -15.45 -4.89 7.13
N GLU A 45 -15.33 -4.85 5.82
CA GLU A 45 -16.43 -5.04 4.89
C GLU A 45 -16.87 -6.51 4.83
N VAL A 46 -15.90 -7.42 4.97
CA VAL A 46 -16.16 -8.86 5.09
C VAL A 46 -15.41 -9.47 6.28
N PRO A 47 -15.95 -10.54 6.89
CA PRO A 47 -15.32 -11.16 8.07
C PRO A 47 -13.93 -11.77 7.81
N SER A 48 -13.60 -12.05 6.55
CA SER A 48 -12.31 -12.62 6.14
C SER A 48 -11.20 -11.61 5.94
N ASP A 49 -11.49 -10.32 6.00
CA ASP A 49 -10.47 -9.29 5.92
C ASP A 49 -9.52 -9.39 7.11
N THR A 50 -8.24 -9.22 6.84
CA THR A 50 -7.17 -9.35 7.83
C THR A 50 -6.39 -8.05 7.95
N VAL A 51 -5.94 -7.75 9.15
CA VAL A 51 -4.95 -6.68 9.37
C VAL A 51 -3.59 -7.19 8.94
N GLU A 52 -2.90 -6.44 8.09
CA GLU A 52 -1.52 -6.72 7.70
C GLU A 52 -0.57 -5.98 8.62
N GLU A 53 -0.67 -4.67 8.67
CA GLU A 53 0.24 -3.80 9.39
C GLU A 53 -0.48 -2.53 9.86
N LEU A 54 0.19 -1.75 10.71
CA LEU A 54 -0.37 -0.48 11.21
C LEU A 54 0.71 0.61 11.40
N TYR A 55 0.23 1.85 11.46
CA TYR A 55 0.98 3.02 11.91
C TYR A 55 0.32 3.65 13.12
N ILE A 56 1.14 4.18 14.02
CA ILE A 56 0.69 4.99 15.15
C ILE A 56 1.49 6.29 15.15
N SER A 57 0.82 7.41 15.00
CA SER A 57 1.45 8.74 15.13
C SER A 57 0.42 9.83 15.37
N ASP A 58 0.76 10.83 16.15
CA ASP A 58 -0.02 12.06 16.35
C ASP A 58 -1.49 11.81 16.72
N GLY A 59 -1.76 10.81 17.56
CA GLY A 59 -3.11 10.45 17.97
C GLY A 59 -3.95 9.80 16.86
N LYS A 60 -3.30 9.27 15.84
CA LYS A 60 -3.92 8.53 14.73
C LYS A 60 -3.39 7.11 14.68
N MET A 61 -4.27 6.19 14.29
CA MET A 61 -3.95 4.82 13.92
C MET A 61 -4.39 4.60 12.48
N LEU A 62 -3.45 4.22 11.62
CA LEU A 62 -3.75 3.76 10.28
C LEU A 62 -3.57 2.24 10.23
N ILE A 63 -4.60 1.52 9.88
CA ILE A 63 -4.61 0.06 9.75
C ILE A 63 -4.63 -0.27 8.26
N ILE A 64 -3.75 -1.16 7.84
CA ILE A 64 -3.69 -1.66 6.47
C ILE A 64 -4.23 -3.08 6.46
N SER A 65 -5.12 -3.36 5.52
CA SER A 65 -5.84 -4.62 5.41
C SER A 65 -5.87 -5.08 3.97
N ASN A 66 -5.81 -6.40 3.77
CA ASN A 66 -6.16 -7.04 2.51
C ASN A 66 -7.64 -7.44 2.53
N HIS A 67 -8.30 -7.15 1.43
CA HIS A 67 -9.66 -7.58 1.13
C HIS A 67 -9.62 -8.54 -0.05
N ALA A 68 -10.05 -9.77 0.16
CA ALA A 68 -10.18 -10.78 -0.88
C ALA A 68 -11.63 -10.87 -1.35
N GLY A 69 -11.91 -10.38 -2.56
CA GLY A 69 -13.25 -10.35 -3.15
C GLY A 69 -13.23 -10.78 -4.61
N ASP A 70 -14.15 -10.23 -5.40
CA ASP A 70 -14.14 -10.40 -6.87
C ASP A 70 -12.87 -9.79 -7.48
N LYS A 71 -12.38 -8.73 -6.86
CA LYS A 71 -11.04 -8.15 -7.01
C LYS A 71 -10.35 -8.13 -5.66
N ASP A 72 -9.06 -8.34 -5.67
CA ASP A 72 -8.22 -8.17 -4.49
C ASP A 72 -7.97 -6.68 -4.30
N GLU A 73 -8.13 -6.18 -3.08
CA GLU A 73 -7.94 -4.77 -2.75
C GLU A 73 -7.09 -4.62 -1.47
N THR A 74 -6.31 -3.57 -1.43
CA THR A 74 -5.70 -3.06 -0.21
C THR A 74 -6.57 -1.93 0.34
N ILE A 75 -7.00 -2.05 1.60
CA ILE A 75 -7.83 -1.04 2.26
C ILE A 75 -7.08 -0.49 3.47
N CYS A 76 -6.96 0.83 3.54
CA CYS A 76 -6.36 1.54 4.65
C CYS A 76 -7.47 2.24 5.46
N TYR A 77 -7.57 1.92 6.74
CA TYR A 77 -8.54 2.49 7.67
C TYR A 77 -7.83 3.49 8.58
N SER A 78 -8.22 4.75 8.54
CA SER A 78 -7.68 5.79 9.43
C SER A 78 -8.61 6.02 10.61
N TYR A 79 -8.07 5.96 11.83
CA TYR A 79 -8.78 6.18 13.08
C TYR A 79 -8.16 7.31 13.90
N ASP A 80 -9.03 8.10 14.55
CA ASP A 80 -8.64 8.95 15.66
C ASP A 80 -8.54 8.09 16.93
N ILE A 81 -7.43 8.16 17.63
CA ILE A 81 -7.15 7.44 18.86
C ILE A 81 -6.83 8.39 20.02
N ALA A 82 -7.46 9.57 20.04
CA ALA A 82 -7.38 10.47 21.22
C ALA A 82 -7.79 9.74 22.51
N ASP A 83 -8.74 8.82 22.43
CA ASP A 83 -9.01 7.77 23.42
C ASP A 83 -8.65 6.41 22.78
N PRO A 84 -7.49 5.82 23.09
CA PRO A 84 -7.07 4.55 22.48
C PRO A 84 -8.01 3.38 22.74
N THR A 85 -8.83 3.45 23.80
CA THR A 85 -9.81 2.40 24.11
C THR A 85 -11.07 2.49 23.24
N LYS A 86 -11.23 3.59 22.48
CA LYS A 86 -12.40 3.87 21.63
C LYS A 86 -12.00 4.52 20.33
N PRO A 87 -11.25 3.82 19.45
CA PRO A 87 -10.88 4.36 18.15
C PRO A 87 -12.09 4.82 17.33
N VAL A 88 -12.02 5.99 16.74
CA VAL A 88 -13.09 6.56 15.92
C VAL A 88 -12.64 6.63 14.46
N LEU A 89 -13.38 6.00 13.56
CA LEU A 89 -13.06 5.98 12.14
C LEU A 89 -13.12 7.40 11.54
N ILE A 90 -12.02 7.84 10.93
CA ILE A 90 -11.92 9.08 10.15
C ILE A 90 -12.38 8.81 8.71
N GLY A 91 -11.90 7.71 8.12
CA GLY A 91 -12.23 7.33 6.76
C GLY A 91 -11.38 6.15 6.26
N LYS A 92 -11.54 5.86 4.97
CA LYS A 92 -10.87 4.72 4.30
C LYS A 92 -10.25 5.19 2.99
N ALA A 93 -9.06 4.67 2.69
CA ALA A 93 -8.49 4.66 1.34
C ALA A 93 -8.50 3.22 0.83
N ARG A 94 -8.72 3.02 -0.47
CA ARG A 94 -8.65 1.69 -1.09
C ARG A 94 -7.99 1.74 -2.45
N GLN A 95 -7.31 0.69 -2.81
CA GLN A 95 -6.74 0.49 -4.12
C GLN A 95 -6.76 -0.98 -4.53
N ASP A 96 -6.86 -1.24 -5.82
CA ASP A 96 -6.81 -2.59 -6.37
C ASP A 96 -5.43 -3.22 -6.11
N GLY A 97 -5.42 -4.52 -5.85
CA GLY A 97 -4.23 -5.34 -5.64
C GLY A 97 -3.98 -5.70 -4.18
N PHE A 98 -3.17 -6.75 -3.98
CA PHE A 98 -2.72 -7.18 -2.66
C PHE A 98 -1.66 -6.23 -2.11
N TYR A 99 -1.75 -5.91 -0.84
CA TYR A 99 -0.76 -5.12 -0.13
C TYR A 99 0.64 -5.73 -0.27
N ASN A 100 1.57 -4.89 -0.68
CA ASN A 100 2.99 -5.21 -0.77
C ASN A 100 3.73 -4.53 0.38
N THR A 101 3.68 -3.20 0.43
CA THR A 101 4.31 -2.40 1.47
C THR A 101 3.71 -1.00 1.52
N SER A 102 4.09 -0.22 2.52
CA SER A 102 3.74 1.20 2.61
C SER A 102 4.83 2.02 3.25
N ARG A 103 4.78 3.33 3.06
CA ARG A 103 5.67 4.28 3.74
C ARG A 103 4.87 5.52 4.13
N LYS A 104 5.16 6.05 5.32
CA LYS A 104 4.55 7.28 5.82
C LYS A 104 5.62 8.35 5.99
N ILE A 105 5.36 9.54 5.44
CA ILE A 105 6.25 10.71 5.53
C ILE A 105 5.39 11.90 5.97
N GLY A 106 5.61 12.39 7.16
CA GLY A 106 4.68 13.32 7.78
C GLY A 106 3.27 12.73 7.85
N ASN A 107 2.27 13.42 7.35
CA ASN A 107 0.88 12.94 7.26
C ASN A 107 0.56 12.18 5.98
N THR A 108 1.47 12.16 5.00
CA THR A 108 1.25 11.48 3.73
C THR A 108 1.65 10.02 3.83
N VAL A 109 0.76 9.14 3.40
CA VAL A 109 1.00 7.70 3.26
C VAL A 109 1.10 7.36 1.79
N TYR A 110 2.10 6.55 1.45
CA TYR A 110 2.27 5.94 0.14
C TYR A 110 2.04 4.44 0.30
N VAL A 111 1.08 3.91 -0.44
CA VAL A 111 0.70 2.49 -0.38
C VAL A 111 1.05 1.83 -1.70
N PHE A 112 1.66 0.66 -1.63
CA PHE A 112 2.04 -0.17 -2.76
C PHE A 112 1.24 -1.46 -2.69
N SER A 113 0.60 -1.82 -3.79
CA SER A 113 -0.09 -3.10 -3.92
C SER A 113 0.23 -3.75 -5.26
N ASP A 114 0.28 -5.07 -5.26
CA ASP A 114 0.56 -5.86 -6.46
C ASP A 114 -0.74 -6.25 -7.15
N THR A 115 -0.85 -5.93 -8.43
CA THR A 115 -2.02 -6.22 -9.25
C THR A 115 -1.66 -7.14 -10.41
N TYR A 116 -2.63 -7.96 -10.82
CA TYR A 116 -2.48 -8.91 -11.92
C TYR A 116 -3.62 -8.77 -12.91
N ILE A 117 -3.27 -8.61 -14.18
CA ILE A 117 -4.27 -8.65 -15.26
C ILE A 117 -4.55 -10.11 -15.60
N LYS A 118 -5.75 -10.59 -15.34
CA LYS A 118 -6.16 -11.98 -15.62
C LYS A 118 -6.23 -12.20 -17.14
N THR A 119 -5.20 -12.85 -17.71
CA THR A 119 -5.11 -13.13 -19.16
C THR A 119 -6.22 -14.04 -19.70
N SER A 120 -6.85 -14.87 -18.83
CA SER A 120 -8.01 -15.67 -19.21
C SER A 120 -9.15 -14.86 -19.79
N ASP A 121 -9.24 -13.60 -19.42
CA ASP A 121 -10.29 -12.69 -19.88
C ASP A 121 -9.91 -11.96 -21.18
N MET A 122 -8.61 -11.79 -21.45
CA MET A 122 -8.12 -11.20 -22.72
C MET A 122 -8.40 -12.11 -23.93
N ASN A 123 -8.41 -13.43 -23.75
CA ASN A 123 -8.64 -14.40 -24.83
C ASN A 123 -10.11 -14.50 -25.29
N LYS A 124 -11.06 -13.81 -24.65
CA LYS A 124 -12.49 -13.91 -24.96
C LYS A 124 -12.98 -12.90 -26.00
N ASN A 125 -12.10 -12.27 -26.78
CA ASN A 125 -12.48 -11.27 -27.79
C ASN A 125 -13.38 -10.14 -27.24
N VAL A 126 -13.27 -9.84 -25.95
CA VAL A 126 -13.89 -8.66 -25.37
C VAL A 126 -13.03 -7.49 -25.80
N ALA A 127 -13.40 -6.83 -26.89
CA ALA A 127 -12.80 -5.55 -27.25
C ALA A 127 -12.76 -4.68 -25.99
N LEU A 128 -11.60 -4.06 -25.71
CA LEU A 128 -11.48 -3.01 -24.68
C LEU A 128 -12.45 -1.89 -25.10
N GLN A 129 -13.67 -1.97 -24.62
CA GLN A 129 -14.67 -0.92 -24.78
C GLN A 129 -14.46 0.04 -23.61
N GLU A 130 -14.57 1.33 -23.88
CA GLU A 130 -14.45 2.37 -22.84
C GLU A 130 -15.34 2.08 -21.63
N ASP A 131 -16.50 1.45 -21.84
CA ASP A 131 -17.47 1.06 -20.81
C ASP A 131 -17.00 -0.09 -19.88
N ASN A 132 -15.84 -0.70 -20.14
CA ASN A 132 -15.29 -1.83 -19.38
C ASN A 132 -13.88 -1.59 -18.83
N LEU A 133 -13.36 -0.37 -18.87
CA LEU A 133 -12.01 -0.04 -18.38
C LEU A 133 -11.82 -0.42 -16.90
N GLU A 134 -12.86 -0.29 -16.09
CA GLU A 134 -12.88 -0.63 -14.67
C GLU A 134 -12.52 -2.11 -14.37
N LYS A 135 -12.64 -2.99 -15.36
CA LYS A 135 -12.27 -4.40 -15.24
C LYS A 135 -10.79 -4.66 -15.45
N TRP A 136 -10.12 -3.77 -16.16
CA TRP A 136 -8.77 -3.98 -16.67
C TRP A 136 -7.74 -3.04 -16.08
N VAL A 137 -8.16 -1.80 -15.78
CA VAL A 137 -7.29 -0.76 -15.22
C VAL A 137 -7.52 -0.69 -13.72
N PRO A 138 -6.47 -0.74 -12.92
CA PRO A 138 -6.59 -0.61 -11.47
C PRO A 138 -7.25 0.69 -11.05
N GLN A 139 -7.93 0.63 -9.92
CA GLN A 139 -8.64 1.76 -9.32
C GLN A 139 -8.02 2.14 -7.98
N VAL A 140 -8.14 3.43 -7.65
CA VAL A 140 -7.85 3.98 -6.34
C VAL A 140 -9.04 4.83 -5.88
N ASN A 141 -9.58 4.55 -4.71
CA ASN A 141 -10.79 5.20 -4.17
C ASN A 141 -11.96 5.22 -5.19
N GLY A 142 -12.17 4.08 -5.89
CA GLY A 142 -13.22 3.91 -6.89
C GLY A 142 -13.02 4.71 -8.18
N LYS A 143 -11.83 5.21 -8.44
CA LYS A 143 -11.49 5.91 -9.69
C LYS A 143 -10.42 5.15 -10.44
N VAL A 144 -10.66 4.91 -11.71
CA VAL A 144 -9.69 4.32 -12.64
C VAL A 144 -8.44 5.20 -12.71
N ILE A 145 -7.27 4.59 -12.62
CA ILE A 145 -6.00 5.29 -12.79
C ILE A 145 -5.91 5.84 -14.21
N SER A 146 -5.61 7.12 -14.34
CA SER A 146 -5.54 7.80 -15.62
C SER A 146 -4.43 7.24 -16.50
N TYR A 147 -4.63 7.24 -17.82
CA TYR A 147 -3.69 6.67 -18.79
C TYR A 147 -2.28 7.30 -18.71
N ASP A 148 -2.20 8.58 -18.44
CA ASP A 148 -0.92 9.28 -18.24
C ASP A 148 -0.19 8.93 -16.93
N CYS A 149 -0.88 8.21 -16.05
CA CYS A 149 -0.34 7.66 -14.80
C CYS A 149 -0.09 6.14 -14.88
N PHE A 150 -0.26 5.54 -16.04
CA PHE A 150 -0.10 4.11 -16.29
C PHE A 150 1.16 3.87 -17.11
N TYR A 151 2.17 3.23 -16.51
CA TYR A 151 3.47 2.99 -17.13
C TYR A 151 3.61 1.51 -17.47
N ILE A 152 3.78 1.22 -18.75
CA ILE A 152 3.92 -0.15 -19.26
C ILE A 152 5.41 -0.44 -19.41
N GLY A 153 5.91 -1.40 -18.62
CA GLY A 153 7.24 -1.97 -18.74
C GLY A 153 7.27 -3.15 -19.71
N GLU A 154 8.17 -4.08 -19.47
CA GLU A 154 8.30 -5.30 -20.29
C GLU A 154 7.27 -6.37 -19.93
N ASP A 155 6.82 -6.41 -18.68
CA ASP A 155 5.72 -7.28 -18.25
C ASP A 155 4.40 -6.52 -18.37
N THR A 156 3.44 -7.16 -19.03
CA THR A 156 2.10 -6.59 -19.24
C THR A 156 1.03 -7.25 -18.37
N TYR A 157 1.41 -8.21 -17.52
CA TYR A 157 0.45 -9.02 -16.75
C TYR A 157 0.44 -8.71 -15.27
N SER A 158 1.55 -8.26 -14.73
CA SER A 158 1.66 -7.87 -13.33
C SER A 158 2.20 -6.46 -13.19
N GLY A 159 1.83 -5.79 -12.12
CA GLY A 159 2.27 -4.44 -11.85
C GLY A 159 2.05 -4.04 -10.41
N THR A 160 2.63 -2.90 -10.07
CA THR A 160 2.47 -2.28 -8.76
C THR A 160 1.62 -1.02 -8.90
N VAL A 161 0.52 -0.97 -8.15
CA VAL A 161 -0.26 0.23 -7.93
C VAL A 161 0.35 1.00 -6.77
N ILE A 162 0.55 2.29 -6.95
CA ILE A 162 1.07 3.18 -5.92
C ILE A 162 0.07 4.32 -5.76
N SER A 163 -0.45 4.50 -4.56
CA SER A 163 -1.27 5.68 -4.25
C SER A 163 -0.71 6.45 -3.07
N SER A 164 -1.08 7.72 -2.98
CA SER A 164 -0.78 8.58 -1.85
C SER A 164 -2.03 9.28 -1.36
N PHE A 165 -2.13 9.44 -0.04
CA PHE A 165 -3.22 10.14 0.63
C PHE A 165 -2.74 10.73 1.97
N ASP A 166 -3.50 11.69 2.50
CA ASP A 166 -3.31 12.23 3.84
C ASP A 166 -4.09 11.38 4.86
N VAL A 167 -3.46 11.03 6.01
CA VAL A 167 -4.08 10.23 7.07
C VAL A 167 -5.40 10.84 7.58
N ASP A 168 -5.52 12.17 7.58
CA ASP A 168 -6.73 12.86 8.01
C ASP A 168 -7.84 12.90 6.94
N LYS A 169 -7.51 12.53 5.70
CA LYS A 169 -8.43 12.54 4.55
C LYS A 169 -8.17 11.35 3.62
N PRO A 170 -8.25 10.11 4.12
CA PRO A 170 -7.86 8.94 3.34
C PRO A 170 -8.72 8.72 2.08
N ASP A 171 -9.96 9.21 2.08
CA ASP A 171 -10.86 9.18 0.92
C ASP A 171 -10.43 10.11 -0.23
N LYS A 172 -9.43 10.97 -0.01
CA LYS A 172 -8.88 11.91 -0.98
C LYS A 172 -7.51 11.45 -1.47
N THR A 173 -7.48 10.74 -2.58
CA THR A 173 -6.23 10.41 -3.28
C THR A 173 -5.52 11.69 -3.68
N ILE A 174 -4.25 11.85 -3.28
CA ILE A 174 -3.39 12.95 -3.73
C ILE A 174 -2.87 12.61 -5.13
N ASP A 175 -2.28 11.41 -5.29
CA ASP A 175 -1.80 10.93 -6.57
C ASP A 175 -1.91 9.39 -6.64
N ALA A 176 -1.94 8.85 -7.87
CA ALA A 176 -1.91 7.42 -8.11
C ALA A 176 -1.14 7.10 -9.38
N LYS A 177 -0.34 6.02 -9.34
CA LYS A 177 0.42 5.49 -10.47
C LYS A 177 0.21 3.97 -10.55
N CYS A 178 0.30 3.43 -11.76
CA CYS A 178 0.39 2.00 -11.98
C CYS A 178 1.63 1.72 -12.84
N ILE A 179 2.51 0.85 -12.37
CA ILE A 179 3.73 0.48 -13.08
C ILE A 179 3.65 -1.01 -13.40
N MET A 180 3.46 -1.32 -14.68
CA MET A 180 3.41 -2.69 -15.19
C MET A 180 4.84 -3.18 -15.47
N ASN A 181 5.46 -3.71 -14.47
CA ASN A 181 6.78 -4.31 -14.56
C ASN A 181 6.89 -5.34 -13.46
N ASN A 182 6.58 -6.56 -13.69
CA ASN A 182 6.75 -7.64 -12.72
C ASN A 182 6.92 -7.16 -11.26
N SER A 183 5.92 -7.33 -10.41
CA SER A 183 5.89 -6.81 -9.03
C SER A 183 7.25 -7.01 -8.35
N GLY A 184 7.85 -5.94 -7.89
CA GLY A 184 9.21 -5.92 -7.37
C GLY A 184 9.28 -5.43 -5.92
N GLU A 185 10.49 -5.49 -5.40
CA GLU A 185 10.84 -4.91 -4.11
C GLU A 185 10.77 -3.38 -4.15
N VAL A 186 10.49 -2.76 -3.02
CA VAL A 186 10.35 -1.32 -2.89
C VAL A 186 11.33 -0.79 -1.84
N TYR A 187 12.15 0.19 -2.24
CA TYR A 187 12.94 0.98 -1.31
C TYR A 187 12.52 2.44 -1.36
N VAL A 188 12.31 3.08 -0.23
CA VAL A 188 11.89 4.48 -0.14
C VAL A 188 12.91 5.29 0.67
N SER A 189 13.38 6.38 0.07
CA SER A 189 14.19 7.43 0.71
C SER A 189 13.34 8.68 0.98
N GLY A 190 13.92 9.72 1.57
CA GLY A 190 13.18 10.93 1.92
C GLY A 190 12.55 11.70 0.75
N ASN A 191 12.94 11.45 -0.50
CA ASN A 191 12.45 12.16 -1.69
C ASN A 191 12.29 11.31 -2.95
N ALA A 192 12.52 10.00 -2.85
CA ALA A 192 12.38 9.08 -3.97
C ALA A 192 12.08 7.66 -3.50
N MET A 193 11.34 6.96 -4.34
CA MET A 193 11.07 5.53 -4.25
C MET A 193 11.81 4.83 -5.39
N TYR A 194 12.21 3.61 -5.14
CA TYR A 194 12.88 2.75 -6.12
C TYR A 194 12.17 1.42 -6.12
N LEU A 195 11.59 1.06 -7.27
CA LEU A 195 11.05 -0.27 -7.52
C LEU A 195 12.12 -1.06 -8.26
N TYR A 196 12.46 -2.23 -7.75
CA TYR A 196 13.46 -3.06 -8.40
C TYR A 196 13.05 -4.53 -8.43
N HIS A 197 13.41 -5.20 -9.50
CA HIS A 197 13.16 -6.64 -9.68
C HIS A 197 14.30 -7.28 -10.46
N SER A 198 14.53 -8.58 -10.20
CA SER A 198 15.52 -9.36 -10.92
C SER A 198 14.91 -9.92 -12.21
N ASP A 199 15.57 -9.68 -13.35
CA ASP A 199 15.20 -10.22 -14.66
C ASP A 199 16.03 -11.47 -14.94
N TRP A 200 15.35 -12.62 -14.82
CA TRP A 200 15.94 -13.93 -15.06
C TRP A 200 15.82 -14.42 -16.53
N SER A 201 15.16 -13.66 -17.39
CA SER A 201 14.93 -13.98 -18.79
C SER A 201 16.17 -13.75 -19.66
N ALA A 202 17.07 -12.88 -19.22
CA ALA A 202 18.30 -12.59 -19.92
C ALA A 202 19.37 -13.65 -19.66
N SER A 203 20.29 -13.83 -20.61
CA SER A 203 21.47 -14.70 -20.44
C SER A 203 22.46 -14.21 -19.35
N ARG A 204 22.13 -13.12 -18.70
CA ARG A 204 22.84 -12.50 -17.56
C ARG A 204 21.82 -12.09 -16.52
N GLU A 205 22.19 -12.24 -15.26
CA GLU A 205 21.40 -11.70 -14.15
C GLU A 205 21.41 -10.16 -14.22
N LEU A 206 20.22 -9.58 -14.33
CA LEU A 206 20.03 -8.13 -14.37
C LEU A 206 19.03 -7.74 -13.29
N THR A 207 19.29 -6.67 -12.58
CA THR A 207 18.29 -5.99 -11.75
C THR A 207 17.85 -4.72 -12.46
N LYS A 208 16.55 -4.61 -12.69
CA LYS A 208 15.91 -3.40 -13.21
C LYS A 208 15.49 -2.52 -12.05
N ILE A 209 15.77 -1.24 -12.13
CA ILE A 209 15.50 -0.26 -11.08
C ILE A 209 14.76 0.91 -11.70
N SER A 210 13.54 1.15 -11.26
CA SER A 210 12.70 2.29 -11.64
C SER A 210 12.66 3.30 -10.51
N LYS A 211 13.01 4.56 -10.79
CA LYS A 211 12.97 5.65 -9.82
C LYS A 211 11.66 6.43 -9.94
N ILE A 212 11.06 6.75 -8.82
CA ILE A 212 9.91 7.65 -8.69
C ILE A 212 10.30 8.72 -7.68
N SER A 213 10.38 9.97 -8.09
CA SER A 213 10.51 11.09 -7.16
C SER A 213 9.14 11.50 -6.65
N PHE A 214 9.07 12.05 -5.44
CA PHE A 214 7.83 12.56 -4.89
C PHE A 214 8.05 13.82 -4.05
N GLU A 215 7.01 14.65 -3.98
CA GLU A 215 6.95 15.85 -3.15
C GLU A 215 5.48 16.06 -2.75
N ASP A 216 5.21 16.22 -1.46
CA ASP A 216 3.87 16.44 -0.89
C ASP A 216 2.80 15.47 -1.41
N GLY A 217 3.16 14.21 -1.55
CA GLY A 217 2.27 13.16 -2.03
C GLY A 217 2.21 13.02 -3.56
N VAL A 218 2.63 14.03 -4.33
CA VAL A 218 2.64 13.98 -5.80
C VAL A 218 3.86 13.22 -6.29
N MET A 219 3.64 12.23 -7.16
CA MET A 219 4.67 11.33 -7.66
C MET A 219 5.02 11.63 -9.12
N LYS A 220 6.31 11.59 -9.42
CA LYS A 220 6.82 11.73 -10.79
C LYS A 220 7.73 10.54 -11.12
N THR A 221 7.32 9.75 -12.10
CA THR A 221 8.12 8.64 -12.61
C THR A 221 9.36 9.18 -13.31
N GLY A 222 10.49 8.55 -13.02
CA GLY A 222 11.76 8.79 -13.68
C GLY A 222 12.10 7.68 -14.67
N GLU A 223 13.38 7.60 -15.01
CA GLU A 223 13.88 6.57 -15.91
C GLU A 223 14.06 5.23 -15.18
N THR A 224 13.92 4.14 -15.94
CA THR A 224 14.31 2.80 -15.53
C THR A 224 15.72 2.52 -16.01
N THR A 225 16.56 1.98 -15.14
CA THR A 225 17.92 1.55 -15.46
C THR A 225 18.10 0.07 -15.13
N SER A 226 19.15 -0.54 -15.67
CA SER A 226 19.50 -1.92 -15.35
C SER A 226 20.95 -2.00 -14.86
N VAL A 227 21.16 -2.83 -13.84
CA VAL A 227 22.48 -3.15 -13.33
C VAL A 227 22.73 -4.66 -13.41
N ASN A 228 24.01 -5.07 -13.63
CA ASN A 228 24.38 -6.48 -13.65
C ASN A 228 24.36 -7.02 -12.21
N GLY A 229 23.77 -8.21 -12.02
CA GLY A 229 23.65 -8.88 -10.74
C GLY A 229 22.29 -8.68 -10.09
N TYR A 230 22.13 -9.21 -8.89
CA TYR A 230 20.93 -9.06 -8.05
C TYR A 230 21.25 -8.23 -6.81
N LEU A 231 20.23 -7.53 -6.30
CA LEU A 231 20.32 -6.87 -5.02
C LEU A 231 20.17 -7.92 -3.92
N ASN A 232 21.07 -7.89 -2.97
CA ASN A 232 21.05 -8.80 -1.83
C ASN A 232 20.31 -8.07 -0.68
N ASP A 233 19.13 -8.54 -0.34
CA ASP A 233 18.40 -8.04 0.82
C ASP A 233 19.14 -8.43 2.09
N LYS A 234 19.60 -7.41 2.80
CA LYS A 234 20.09 -7.54 4.18
C LYS A 234 19.51 -6.44 5.02
#